data_cf47fa9304e848e062a0107735594dca
#
_entry.id   cf47fa9304e848e062a0107735594dca
#
_cell.length_a   1.000
_cell.length_b   1.000
_cell.length_c   1.000
_cell.angle_alpha   90.00
_cell.angle_beta   90.00
_cell.angle_gamma   90.00
#
_symmetry.space_group_name_H-M   'P 1'
#
loop_
_entity.id
_entity.type
_entity.pdbx_description
1 polymer ?
#
loop_
_entity_poly.entity_id
_entity_poly.type
_entity_poly.pdbx_seq_one_letter_code
_entity_poly.pdbx_strand_id
1 'polypeptide(L)'
;MTSDSVRIENVNDSILPDFAKDVNLPVNILIDKSKIIFGDFNADQNEDFASVVKNLDNGFHGVLIVHNNDKLEYFLFGAGNEINGMKDLDWIDIFEIIPKGKIIAPTLVDTETGDIIGPDESQQFRLLGNGIFMHIEEASGGGILYWTGEKYEWCHIE
;
A
#
# COMPACT_ATOMS: atom_id res chain seq x y z
N MET A 1 13.70 19.99 -26.08
CA MET A 1 12.94 19.68 -25.67
C MET A 1 12.50 18.54 -25.46
N THR A 2 12.53 18.08 -25.79
CA THR A 2 11.96 17.19 -25.65
C THR A 2 11.58 16.42 -24.49
N SER A 3 11.87 16.62 -23.29
CA SER A 3 11.40 15.98 -22.10
C SER A 3 9.91 16.16 -21.87
N ASP A 4 9.35 17.19 -22.42
CA ASP A 4 7.93 17.48 -22.27
C ASP A 4 7.06 16.40 -22.89
N SER A 5 7.41 15.93 -24.05
CA SER A 5 6.63 14.90 -24.71
C SER A 5 6.66 13.59 -23.91
N VAL A 6 7.75 13.30 -23.24
CA VAL A 6 7.86 12.10 -22.42
C VAL A 6 6.91 12.16 -21.23
N ARG A 7 6.81 13.32 -20.58
CA ARG A 7 5.90 13.47 -19.45
C ARG A 7 4.45 13.37 -19.86
N ILE A 8 4.11 13.93 -21.00
CA ILE A 8 2.74 13.90 -21.51
C ILE A 8 2.27 12.46 -21.73
N GLU A 9 3.20 11.59 -22.07
CA GLU A 9 2.89 10.22 -22.40
C GLU A 9 2.85 9.30 -21.17
N ASN A 10 2.90 9.85 -19.96
CA ASN A 10 2.77 9.03 -18.77
C ASN A 10 1.38 8.37 -18.75
N VAL A 11 1.36 7.04 -18.86
CA VAL A 11 0.13 6.28 -18.96
C VAL A 11 -0.71 6.34 -17.69
N ASN A 12 -0.15 6.78 -16.59
CA ASN A 12 -0.87 6.89 -15.33
C ASN A 12 -1.76 8.14 -15.26
N ASP A 13 -1.54 9.13 -16.13
CA ASP A 13 -2.24 10.41 -16.02
C ASP A 13 -3.76 10.30 -16.08
N SER A 14 -4.28 9.39 -16.89
CA SER A 14 -5.73 9.21 -17.01
C SER A 14 -6.31 8.39 -15.86
N ILE A 15 -5.46 7.72 -15.08
CA ILE A 15 -5.87 6.84 -13.99
C ILE A 15 -5.89 7.57 -12.66
N LEU A 16 -4.96 8.50 -12.47
CA LEU A 16 -4.85 9.25 -11.22
C LEU A 16 -6.08 10.12 -10.97
N PRO A 17 -6.53 10.22 -9.71
CA PRO A 17 -7.60 11.15 -9.37
C PRO A 17 -7.14 12.60 -9.53
N ASP A 18 -8.09 13.51 -9.62
CA ASP A 18 -7.77 14.92 -9.88
C ASP A 18 -6.77 15.51 -8.89
N PHE A 19 -6.91 15.20 -7.60
CA PHE A 19 -5.99 15.76 -6.60
C PHE A 19 -4.55 15.30 -6.82
N ALA A 20 -4.36 14.16 -7.45
CA ALA A 20 -3.04 13.56 -7.62
C ALA A 20 -2.45 13.76 -9.02
N LYS A 21 -3.11 14.55 -9.86
CA LYS A 21 -2.63 14.75 -11.24
C LYS A 21 -1.23 15.35 -11.31
N ASP A 22 -0.87 16.15 -10.32
CA ASP A 22 0.43 16.83 -10.29
C ASP A 22 1.48 16.08 -9.48
N VAL A 23 1.16 14.88 -8.97
CA VAL A 23 2.16 14.10 -8.22
C VAL A 23 3.31 13.72 -9.16
N ASN A 24 4.52 13.83 -8.63
CA ASN A 24 5.73 13.59 -9.42
C ASN A 24 6.21 12.15 -9.24
N LEU A 25 5.49 11.21 -9.83
CA LEU A 25 5.86 9.79 -9.78
C LEU A 25 6.98 9.48 -10.75
N PRO A 26 7.86 8.51 -10.42
CA PRO A 26 8.82 8.01 -11.39
C PRO A 26 8.12 7.48 -12.64
N VAL A 27 8.70 7.73 -13.81
CA VAL A 27 8.07 7.35 -15.08
C VAL A 27 7.99 5.85 -15.29
N ASN A 28 8.81 5.09 -14.57
CA ASN A 28 8.84 3.63 -14.67
C ASN A 28 7.80 2.92 -13.79
N ILE A 29 7.00 3.67 -13.05
CA ILE A 29 5.96 3.10 -12.19
C ILE A 29 4.62 3.09 -12.93
N LEU A 30 4.07 1.90 -13.11
CA LEU A 30 2.81 1.71 -13.83
C LEU A 30 1.72 1.29 -12.86
N ILE A 31 0.63 2.05 -12.79
CA ILE A 31 -0.50 1.77 -11.92
C ILE A 31 -1.33 0.62 -12.50
N ASP A 32 -1.68 -0.35 -11.63
CA ASP A 32 -2.61 -1.41 -11.99
C ASP A 32 -4.03 -0.91 -11.73
N LYS A 33 -4.71 -0.52 -12.81
CA LYS A 33 -6.03 0.08 -12.71
C LYS A 33 -7.10 -0.87 -12.18
N SER A 34 -6.81 -2.16 -12.08
CA SER A 34 -7.75 -3.12 -11.51
C SER A 34 -7.64 -3.22 -9.99
N LYS A 35 -6.61 -2.61 -9.40
CA LYS A 35 -6.36 -2.66 -7.96
C LYS A 35 -6.10 -1.27 -7.42
N ILE A 36 -7.16 -0.47 -7.40
CA ILE A 36 -7.15 0.91 -6.92
C ILE A 36 -8.17 1.04 -5.79
N ILE A 37 -7.78 1.71 -4.71
CA ILE A 37 -8.67 1.98 -3.59
C ILE A 37 -8.50 3.43 -3.16
N PHE A 38 -9.56 3.98 -2.55
CA PHE A 38 -9.58 5.33 -2.01
C PHE A 38 -9.96 5.27 -0.54
N GLY A 39 -9.30 6.02 0.29
CA GLY A 39 -9.59 6.08 1.71
C GLY A 39 -8.72 7.11 2.40
N ASP A 40 -9.02 7.36 3.66
CA ASP A 40 -8.23 8.26 4.49
C ASP A 40 -7.15 7.46 5.20
N PHE A 41 -6.02 7.25 4.55
CA PHE A 41 -4.98 6.36 5.07
C PHE A 41 -4.14 6.99 6.17
N ASN A 42 -4.00 8.30 6.18
CA ASN A 42 -3.17 9.01 7.15
C ASN A 42 -3.97 9.75 8.23
N ALA A 43 -5.26 9.52 8.32
CA ALA A 43 -6.14 10.05 9.36
C ALA A 43 -6.25 11.59 9.35
N ASP A 44 -6.11 12.22 8.18
CA ASP A 44 -6.25 13.66 8.05
C ASP A 44 -7.65 14.09 7.54
N GLN A 45 -8.55 13.13 7.35
CA GLN A 45 -9.92 13.33 6.90
C GLN A 45 -10.06 13.70 5.43
N ASN A 46 -8.97 13.62 4.67
CA ASN A 46 -9.01 13.74 3.22
C ASN A 46 -8.96 12.36 2.58
N GLU A 47 -9.60 12.21 1.44
CA GLU A 47 -9.57 10.93 0.74
C GLU A 47 -8.28 10.82 -0.07
N ASP A 48 -7.49 9.80 0.24
CA ASP A 48 -6.23 9.51 -0.42
C ASP A 48 -6.41 8.42 -1.47
N PHE A 49 -5.37 8.17 -2.24
CA PHE A 49 -5.37 7.19 -3.32
C PHE A 49 -4.31 6.11 -3.02
N ALA A 50 -4.65 4.86 -3.30
CA ALA A 50 -3.66 3.77 -3.24
C ALA A 50 -3.91 2.78 -4.36
N SER A 51 -2.83 2.16 -4.83
CA SER A 51 -2.93 1.16 -5.89
C SER A 51 -1.77 0.19 -5.83
N VAL A 52 -1.98 -0.98 -6.42
CA VAL A 52 -0.88 -1.85 -6.76
C VAL A 52 -0.21 -1.27 -8.00
N VAL A 53 1.11 -1.32 -8.04
CA VAL A 53 1.90 -0.79 -9.15
C VAL A 53 2.94 -1.81 -9.60
N LYS A 54 3.49 -1.60 -10.79
CA LYS A 54 4.60 -2.38 -11.30
C LYS A 54 5.73 -1.44 -11.68
N ASN A 55 6.94 -1.78 -11.25
CA ASN A 55 8.14 -1.08 -11.67
C ASN A 55 8.63 -1.71 -12.97
N LEU A 56 8.59 -0.95 -14.04
CA LEU A 56 8.93 -1.48 -15.37
C LEU A 56 10.43 -1.76 -15.53
N ASP A 57 11.28 -1.17 -14.70
CA ASP A 57 12.73 -1.40 -14.78
C ASP A 57 13.13 -2.76 -14.23
N ASN A 58 12.51 -3.19 -13.14
CA ASN A 58 12.88 -4.46 -12.50
C ASN A 58 11.77 -5.51 -12.57
N GLY A 59 10.58 -5.15 -13.03
CA GLY A 59 9.44 -6.06 -13.10
C GLY A 59 8.76 -6.34 -11.78
N PHE A 60 9.20 -5.70 -10.69
CA PHE A 60 8.65 -5.95 -9.37
C PHE A 60 7.37 -5.17 -9.13
N HIS A 61 6.46 -5.76 -8.38
CA HIS A 61 5.20 -5.13 -8.01
C HIS A 61 5.32 -4.52 -6.63
N GLY A 62 4.49 -3.51 -6.38
CA GLY A 62 4.46 -2.84 -5.09
C GLY A 62 3.15 -2.13 -4.87
N VAL A 63 3.12 -1.31 -3.83
CA VAL A 63 1.96 -0.51 -3.45
C VAL A 63 2.36 0.95 -3.44
N LEU A 64 1.55 1.76 -4.08
CA LEU A 64 1.69 3.22 -4.11
C LEU A 64 0.57 3.82 -3.27
N ILE A 65 0.91 4.76 -2.39
CA ILE A 65 -0.06 5.55 -1.64
C ILE A 65 0.24 7.02 -1.90
N VAL A 66 -0.77 7.79 -2.29
CA VAL A 66 -0.64 9.23 -2.52
C VAL A 66 -1.56 9.95 -1.56
N HIS A 67 -1.00 10.82 -0.72
CA HIS A 67 -1.77 11.59 0.23
C HIS A 67 -2.40 12.80 -0.45
N ASN A 68 -3.67 13.05 -0.16
CA ASN A 68 -4.40 14.21 -0.65
C ASN A 68 -4.11 15.41 0.26
N ASN A 69 -2.94 16.00 0.09
CA ASN A 69 -2.53 17.19 0.82
C ASN A 69 -1.71 18.10 -0.12
N ASP A 70 -1.34 19.26 0.37
CA ASP A 70 -0.65 20.25 -0.46
C ASP A 70 0.68 19.76 -1.02
N LYS A 71 1.32 18.85 -0.31
CA LYS A 71 2.62 18.32 -0.71
C LYS A 71 2.52 17.19 -1.70
N LEU A 72 1.35 16.57 -1.82
CA LEU A 72 1.14 15.37 -2.65
C LEU A 72 2.19 14.32 -2.35
N GLU A 73 2.45 14.09 -1.07
CA GLU A 73 3.39 13.06 -0.65
C GLU A 73 2.96 11.70 -1.17
N TYR A 74 3.92 10.92 -1.65
CA TYR A 74 3.61 9.57 -2.02
C TYR A 74 4.59 8.61 -1.36
N PHE A 75 4.14 7.36 -1.21
CA PHE A 75 4.90 6.29 -0.58
C PHE A 75 4.85 5.10 -1.50
N LEU A 76 6.00 4.46 -1.71
CA LEU A 76 6.11 3.32 -2.60
C LEU A 76 6.76 2.18 -1.83
N PHE A 77 6.00 1.10 -1.65
CA PHE A 77 6.45 -0.10 -0.94
C PHE A 77 6.50 -1.26 -1.92
N GLY A 78 7.53 -2.11 -1.82
CA GLY A 78 7.77 -3.09 -2.86
C GLY A 78 8.27 -2.40 -4.11
N ALA A 79 8.07 -2.98 -5.27
CA ALA A 79 8.53 -2.42 -6.54
C ALA A 79 10.04 -2.17 -6.53
N GLY A 80 10.79 -2.98 -5.76
CA GLY A 80 12.21 -2.82 -5.55
C GLY A 80 12.58 -2.18 -4.21
N ASN A 81 11.62 -1.55 -3.53
CA ASN A 81 11.82 -0.97 -2.19
C ASN A 81 11.36 -1.99 -1.16
N GLU A 82 12.26 -2.44 -0.32
CA GLU A 82 11.93 -3.50 0.61
C GLU A 82 10.94 -3.07 1.68
N ILE A 83 9.92 -3.91 1.92
CA ILE A 83 9.05 -3.80 3.07
C ILE A 83 8.91 -5.18 3.68
N ASN A 84 9.19 -5.29 4.96
CA ASN A 84 9.10 -6.58 5.69
C ASN A 84 9.87 -7.69 4.98
N GLY A 85 11.04 -7.35 4.43
CA GLY A 85 11.89 -8.31 3.71
C GLY A 85 11.47 -8.58 2.28
N MET A 86 10.43 -7.94 1.79
CA MET A 86 9.92 -8.19 0.44
C MET A 86 10.20 -7.01 -0.48
N LYS A 87 10.78 -7.29 -1.64
CA LYS A 87 10.99 -6.27 -2.68
C LYS A 87 9.96 -6.36 -3.79
N ASP A 88 9.31 -7.51 -3.92
CA ASP A 88 8.33 -7.77 -4.96
C ASP A 88 7.03 -8.25 -4.32
N LEU A 89 5.97 -7.48 -4.49
CA LEU A 89 4.65 -7.80 -3.95
C LEU A 89 3.74 -8.37 -5.05
N ASP A 90 4.29 -9.20 -5.93
CA ASP A 90 3.56 -9.78 -7.05
C ASP A 90 2.48 -10.78 -6.62
N TRP A 91 2.48 -11.17 -5.36
CA TRP A 91 1.52 -12.12 -4.79
C TRP A 91 0.18 -11.49 -4.41
N ILE A 92 0.02 -10.17 -4.51
CA ILE A 92 -1.23 -9.51 -4.11
C ILE A 92 -2.34 -9.85 -5.09
N ASP A 93 -3.29 -10.66 -4.64
CA ASP A 93 -4.51 -10.95 -5.39
C ASP A 93 -5.66 -10.05 -4.94
N ILE A 94 -5.78 -9.85 -3.63
CA ILE A 94 -6.82 -9.05 -3.01
C ILE A 94 -6.17 -7.80 -2.41
N PHE A 95 -6.78 -6.65 -2.68
CA PHE A 95 -6.28 -5.35 -2.27
C PHE A 95 -7.49 -4.54 -1.80
N GLU A 96 -7.69 -4.46 -0.47
CA GLU A 96 -8.93 -3.92 0.09
C GLU A 96 -8.67 -2.96 1.23
N ILE A 97 -9.67 -2.12 1.50
CA ILE A 97 -9.64 -1.18 2.61
C ILE A 97 -10.14 -1.86 3.88
N ILE A 98 -9.46 -1.57 4.99
CA ILE A 98 -9.96 -1.89 6.32
C ILE A 98 -10.44 -0.59 6.95
N PRO A 99 -11.65 -0.56 7.53
CA PRO A 99 -12.18 0.68 8.10
C PRO A 99 -11.31 1.25 9.20
N LYS A 100 -11.16 2.57 9.22
CA LYS A 100 -10.48 3.24 10.34
C LYS A 100 -11.19 2.93 11.64
N GLY A 101 -10.43 2.88 12.71
CA GLY A 101 -10.98 2.57 14.03
C GLY A 101 -11.06 1.08 14.32
N LYS A 102 -10.84 0.22 13.34
CA LYS A 102 -10.85 -1.22 13.59
C LYS A 102 -9.65 -1.62 14.44
N ILE A 103 -9.87 -2.59 15.34
CA ILE A 103 -8.80 -3.14 16.17
C ILE A 103 -8.13 -4.28 15.41
N ILE A 104 -6.82 -4.22 15.34
CA ILE A 104 -6.00 -5.22 14.63
C ILE A 104 -5.12 -5.93 15.65
N ALA A 105 -5.10 -7.26 15.59
CA ALA A 105 -4.22 -8.09 16.42
C ALA A 105 -3.24 -8.80 15.48
N PRO A 106 -1.92 -8.57 15.63
CA PRO A 106 -0.93 -9.25 14.80
C PRO A 106 -0.95 -10.75 15.04
N THR A 107 -0.42 -11.51 14.10
CA THR A 107 -0.31 -12.96 14.26
C THR A 107 0.78 -13.29 15.28
N LEU A 108 0.42 -14.14 16.25
CA LEU A 108 1.35 -14.67 17.23
C LEU A 108 1.92 -15.98 16.71
N VAL A 109 3.24 -16.06 16.65
CA VAL A 109 3.95 -17.21 16.11
C VAL A 109 4.82 -17.81 17.22
N ASP A 110 4.80 -19.14 17.34
CA ASP A 110 5.70 -19.84 18.24
C ASP A 110 7.11 -19.70 17.72
N THR A 111 8.00 -19.09 18.52
CA THR A 111 9.36 -18.81 18.09
C THR A 111 10.24 -20.04 17.94
N GLU A 112 9.85 -21.15 18.55
CA GLU A 112 10.61 -22.39 18.46
C GLU A 112 10.21 -23.23 17.25
N THR A 113 8.92 -23.33 16.97
CA THR A 113 8.42 -24.20 15.91
C THR A 113 8.02 -23.45 14.65
N GLY A 114 7.79 -22.14 14.75
CA GLY A 114 7.26 -21.36 13.64
C GLY A 114 5.76 -21.52 13.43
N ASP A 115 5.10 -22.25 14.30
CA ASP A 115 3.66 -22.48 14.17
C ASP A 115 2.86 -21.23 14.53
N ILE A 116 1.76 -21.04 13.82
CA ILE A 116 0.85 -19.94 14.09
C ILE A 116 -0.03 -20.33 15.29
N ILE A 117 0.01 -19.50 16.34
CA ILE A 117 -0.77 -19.73 17.55
C ILE A 117 -2.13 -19.05 17.44
N GLY A 118 -2.18 -17.87 16.82
CA GLY A 118 -3.40 -17.10 16.68
C GLY A 118 -3.13 -15.61 16.78
N PRO A 119 -4.17 -14.79 16.99
CA PRO A 119 -3.97 -13.35 17.15
C PRO A 119 -3.27 -13.03 18.48
N ASP A 120 -2.32 -12.11 18.45
CA ASP A 120 -1.64 -11.63 19.65
C ASP A 120 -2.39 -10.43 20.19
N GLU A 121 -3.33 -10.68 21.10
CA GLU A 121 -4.15 -9.62 21.65
C GLU A 121 -3.36 -8.65 22.54
N SER A 122 -2.19 -9.08 23.05
CA SER A 122 -1.35 -8.20 23.85
C SER A 122 -0.70 -7.11 23.01
N GLN A 123 -0.64 -7.29 21.69
CA GLN A 123 -0.06 -6.34 20.76
C GLN A 123 -1.12 -5.67 19.88
N GLN A 124 -2.39 -5.82 20.21
CA GLN A 124 -3.44 -5.23 19.38
C GLN A 124 -3.40 -3.71 19.42
N PHE A 125 -3.85 -3.11 18.34
CA PHE A 125 -3.90 -1.67 18.20
C PHE A 125 -5.12 -1.28 17.36
N ARG A 126 -5.49 0.00 17.45
CA ARG A 126 -6.62 0.54 16.70
C ARG A 126 -6.09 1.35 15.52
N LEU A 127 -6.63 1.11 14.33
CA LEU A 127 -6.25 1.86 13.14
C LEU A 127 -6.63 3.33 13.30
N LEU A 128 -5.69 4.23 13.00
CA LEU A 128 -5.92 5.68 13.00
C LEU A 128 -6.66 6.09 11.73
N GLY A 129 -6.16 5.66 10.59
CA GLY A 129 -6.79 5.86 9.30
C GLY A 129 -7.24 4.53 8.75
N ASN A 130 -7.69 4.53 7.50
CA ASN A 130 -8.01 3.27 6.83
C ASN A 130 -6.74 2.44 6.66
N GLY A 131 -6.85 1.14 6.89
CA GLY A 131 -5.77 0.20 6.60
C GLY A 131 -5.90 -0.35 5.19
N ILE A 132 -4.82 -0.93 4.69
CA ILE A 132 -4.81 -1.60 3.40
C ILE A 132 -4.48 -3.06 3.63
N PHE A 133 -5.43 -3.92 3.32
CA PHE A 133 -5.27 -5.36 3.48
C PHE A 133 -4.93 -6.00 2.15
N MET A 134 -3.87 -6.79 2.14
CA MET A 134 -3.36 -7.46 0.95
C MET A 134 -3.17 -8.93 1.24
N HIS A 135 -3.72 -9.79 0.37
CA HIS A 135 -3.54 -11.22 0.57
C HIS A 135 -3.71 -11.99 -0.74
N ILE A 136 -3.31 -13.25 -0.69
CA ILE A 136 -3.53 -14.21 -1.76
C ILE A 136 -4.97 -14.68 -1.63
N GLU A 137 -5.68 -14.79 -2.75
CA GLU A 137 -7.10 -15.09 -2.74
C GLU A 137 -7.47 -16.34 -1.94
N GLU A 138 -6.65 -17.38 -2.05
CA GLU A 138 -6.91 -18.66 -1.40
C GLU A 138 -6.38 -18.74 0.03
N ALA A 139 -5.66 -17.73 0.48
CA ALA A 139 -5.10 -17.72 1.82
C ALA A 139 -6.03 -17.01 2.79
N SER A 140 -6.01 -17.45 4.05
CA SER A 140 -6.78 -16.80 5.09
C SER A 140 -6.09 -15.57 5.66
N GLY A 141 -4.77 -15.49 5.51
CA GLY A 141 -3.98 -14.41 6.06
C GLY A 141 -3.33 -13.54 5.01
N GLY A 142 -2.68 -12.50 5.47
CA GLY A 142 -1.97 -11.58 4.61
C GLY A 142 -1.27 -10.52 5.41
N GLY A 143 -1.23 -9.31 4.89
CA GLY A 143 -0.60 -8.20 5.57
C GLY A 143 -1.42 -6.93 5.48
N ILE A 144 -1.23 -6.07 6.45
CA ILE A 144 -1.88 -4.78 6.51
C ILE A 144 -0.82 -3.70 6.50
N LEU A 145 -0.95 -2.74 5.59
CA LEU A 145 -0.23 -1.48 5.65
C LEU A 145 -1.07 -0.48 6.39
N TYR A 146 -0.49 0.21 7.36
CA TYR A 146 -1.24 1.18 8.16
C TYR A 146 -0.36 2.33 8.60
N TRP A 147 -0.99 3.46 8.85
CA TRP A 147 -0.32 4.69 9.30
C TRP A 147 -0.25 4.72 10.82
N THR A 148 0.95 4.93 11.35
CA THR A 148 1.16 4.97 12.82
C THR A 148 0.92 6.36 13.41
N GLY A 149 0.80 7.37 12.57
CA GLY A 149 0.82 8.78 12.94
C GLY A 149 2.06 9.47 12.41
N GLU A 150 3.10 8.70 12.07
CA GLU A 150 4.37 9.23 11.56
C GLU A 150 4.82 8.55 10.28
N LYS A 151 4.49 7.26 10.11
CA LYS A 151 4.94 6.47 8.97
C LYS A 151 4.00 5.30 8.74
N TYR A 152 4.19 4.62 7.62
CA TYR A 152 3.49 3.37 7.33
C TYR A 152 4.28 2.19 7.89
N GLU A 153 3.56 1.22 8.43
CA GLU A 153 4.13 -0.02 8.90
C GLU A 153 3.34 -1.20 8.37
N TRP A 154 3.99 -2.34 8.36
CA TRP A 154 3.42 -3.61 7.92
C TRP A 154 3.06 -4.45 9.13
N CYS A 155 1.87 -5.05 9.10
CA CYS A 155 1.44 -5.97 10.14
C CYS A 155 0.97 -7.26 9.49
N HIS A 156 1.61 -8.37 9.83
CA HIS A 156 1.19 -9.69 9.34
C HIS A 156 0.00 -10.18 10.14
N ILE A 157 -1.03 -10.68 9.47
CA ILE A 157 -2.21 -11.26 10.10
C ILE A 157 -2.58 -12.57 9.43
N GLU A 158 -3.27 -13.44 10.17
CA GLU A 158 -3.81 -14.71 9.68
C GLU A 158 -5.30 -14.68 9.54
#